data_51fa745dfa39c313d59cf0aa6928db22
#
_entry.id   51fa745dfa39c313d59cf0aa6928db22
#
_cell.length_a   1.000
_cell.length_b   1.000
_cell.length_c   1.000
_cell.angle_alpha   90.00
_cell.angle_beta   90.00
_cell.angle_gamma   90.00
#
_symmetry.space_group_name_H-M   'P 1'
#
loop_
_entity.id
_entity.type
_entity.pdbx_description
1 polymer ?
#
loop_
_entity_poly.entity_id
_entity_poly.type
_entity_poly.pdbx_seq_one_letter_code
_entity_poly.pdbx_strand_id
1 'polypeptide(L)'
;MRKNNIIIRRETPTDYAAVEHLTREAFWNVYRPGCLEHYVVHVLREDPDFVPELDLVMERDGQLIGHVLYMRSRIVADDGREIPMMTFGPISIRPDLQRQGLGKYLLDYSMERAGELGAGALCIEGNIDFYGKSGFVVAGTKGIRYHGASEQEIVPYVL
;
A
#
# COMPACT_ATOMS: atom_id res chain seq x y z
N MET A 1 18.19 8.99 12.41
CA MET A 1 18.21 7.50 12.29
C MET A 1 19.16 7.11 11.17
N ARG A 2 20.08 6.22 11.45
CA ARG A 2 20.99 5.72 10.39
C ARG A 2 20.20 4.76 9.49
N LYS A 3 20.05 5.10 8.21
CA LYS A 3 19.48 4.20 7.18
C LYS A 3 20.44 3.07 6.79
N ASN A 4 21.60 3.01 7.42
CA ASN A 4 22.61 2.00 7.21
C ASN A 4 22.06 0.65 7.68
N ASN A 5 22.02 -0.35 6.83
CA ASN A 5 21.53 -1.71 7.00
C ASN A 5 20.04 -1.95 6.68
N ILE A 6 19.33 -0.97 6.08
CA ILE A 6 17.97 -1.21 5.57
C ILE A 6 18.06 -1.63 4.10
N ILE A 7 17.44 -2.75 3.78
CA ILE A 7 17.32 -3.28 2.42
C ILE A 7 15.85 -3.37 2.07
N ILE A 8 15.46 -2.87 0.90
CA ILE A 8 14.15 -3.10 0.32
C ILE A 8 14.34 -4.00 -0.91
N ARG A 9 13.64 -5.12 -0.91
CA ARG A 9 13.72 -6.14 -1.97
C ARG A 9 12.36 -6.77 -2.22
N ARG A 10 12.24 -7.50 -3.32
CA ARG A 10 11.02 -8.28 -3.59
C ARG A 10 10.83 -9.38 -2.53
N GLU A 11 9.57 -9.62 -2.19
CA GLU A 11 9.17 -10.77 -1.40
C GLU A 11 9.47 -12.07 -2.15
N THR A 12 9.84 -13.09 -1.43
CA THR A 12 10.00 -14.45 -1.95
C THR A 12 9.10 -15.42 -1.18
N PRO A 13 8.79 -16.60 -1.71
CA PRO A 13 7.95 -17.56 -1.00
C PRO A 13 8.42 -17.92 0.41
N THR A 14 9.73 -17.83 0.68
CA THR A 14 10.27 -18.08 2.02
C THR A 14 9.94 -16.96 3.01
N ASP A 15 9.53 -15.79 2.54
CA ASP A 15 9.13 -14.66 3.38
C ASP A 15 7.64 -14.70 3.76
N TYR A 16 6.80 -15.43 3.05
CA TYR A 16 5.34 -15.34 3.14
C TYR A 16 4.79 -15.44 4.55
N ALA A 17 5.24 -16.44 5.31
CA ALA A 17 4.78 -16.62 6.69
C ALA A 17 5.20 -15.46 7.60
N ALA A 18 6.42 -14.96 7.44
CA ALA A 18 6.93 -13.83 8.21
C ALA A 18 6.21 -12.52 7.85
N VAL A 19 5.90 -12.32 6.58
CA VAL A 19 5.13 -11.15 6.11
C VAL A 19 3.71 -11.18 6.64
N GLU A 20 3.05 -12.31 6.60
CA GLU A 20 1.68 -12.44 7.15
C GLU A 20 1.66 -12.21 8.65
N HIS A 21 2.65 -12.72 9.37
CA HIS A 21 2.80 -12.45 10.80
C HIS A 21 3.05 -10.96 11.08
N LEU A 22 3.97 -10.34 10.35
CA LEU A 22 4.26 -8.90 10.44
C LEU A 22 2.98 -8.06 10.22
N THR A 23 2.24 -8.38 9.17
CA THR A 23 0.99 -7.68 8.84
C THR A 23 -0.05 -7.85 9.94
N ARG A 24 -0.21 -9.05 10.45
CA ARG A 24 -1.11 -9.34 11.57
C ARG A 24 -0.74 -8.51 12.80
N GLU A 25 0.51 -8.48 13.19
CA GLU A 25 0.97 -7.71 14.34
C GLU A 25 0.76 -6.20 14.15
N ALA A 26 1.00 -5.68 12.92
CA ALA A 26 0.85 -4.26 12.62
C ALA A 26 -0.62 -3.78 12.66
N PHE A 27 -1.58 -4.64 12.30
CA PHE A 27 -2.99 -4.29 12.18
C PHE A 27 -3.89 -4.84 13.29
N TRP A 28 -3.34 -5.63 14.23
CA TRP A 28 -4.13 -6.24 15.29
C TRP A 28 -4.85 -5.18 16.14
N ASN A 29 -6.18 -5.27 16.21
CA ASN A 29 -7.06 -4.34 16.92
C ASN A 29 -6.94 -2.86 16.49
N VAL A 30 -6.43 -2.57 15.30
CA VAL A 30 -6.30 -1.18 14.83
C VAL A 30 -7.64 -0.64 14.31
N TYR A 31 -8.27 -1.35 13.37
CA TYR A 31 -9.54 -0.92 12.76
C TYR A 31 -10.75 -1.70 13.23
N ARG A 32 -10.54 -2.88 13.77
CA ARG A 32 -11.56 -3.81 14.27
C ARG A 32 -10.94 -4.75 15.28
N PRO A 33 -11.74 -5.47 16.11
CA PRO A 33 -11.19 -6.56 16.91
C PRO A 33 -10.50 -7.61 16.03
N GLY A 34 -9.26 -7.96 16.35
CA GLY A 34 -8.40 -8.74 15.45
C GLY A 34 -7.96 -7.96 14.22
N CYS A 35 -7.76 -8.63 13.10
CA CYS A 35 -7.52 -8.01 11.80
C CYS A 35 -7.75 -9.01 10.65
N LEU A 36 -7.90 -8.48 9.43
CA LEU A 36 -8.03 -9.26 8.20
C LEU A 36 -6.88 -8.99 7.21
N GLU A 37 -6.06 -7.99 7.46
CA GLU A 37 -5.06 -7.50 6.54
C GLU A 37 -4.03 -8.58 6.16
N HIS A 38 -3.64 -9.45 7.09
CA HIS A 38 -2.75 -10.58 6.81
C HIS A 38 -3.39 -11.63 5.90
N TYR A 39 -4.71 -11.83 6.00
CA TYR A 39 -5.45 -12.70 5.09
C TYR A 39 -5.56 -12.07 3.70
N VAL A 40 -5.79 -10.76 3.64
CA VAL A 40 -5.80 -10.00 2.37
C VAL A 40 -4.47 -10.17 1.65
N VAL A 41 -3.34 -10.01 2.32
CA VAL A 41 -2.00 -10.25 1.74
C VAL A 41 -1.90 -11.67 1.18
N HIS A 42 -2.36 -12.67 1.95
CA HIS A 42 -2.32 -14.06 1.53
C HIS A 42 -3.08 -14.30 0.21
N VAL A 43 -4.31 -13.80 0.10
CA VAL A 43 -5.14 -14.04 -1.09
C VAL A 43 -4.74 -13.19 -2.29
N LEU A 44 -4.23 -11.97 -2.07
CA LEU A 44 -3.85 -11.08 -3.17
C LEU A 44 -2.66 -11.60 -3.98
N ARG A 45 -1.79 -12.41 -3.41
CA ARG A 45 -0.66 -13.02 -4.15
C ARG A 45 -1.13 -13.91 -5.31
N GLU A 46 -2.32 -14.47 -5.21
CA GLU A 46 -2.93 -15.34 -6.25
C GLU A 46 -3.84 -14.57 -7.20
N ASP A 47 -4.03 -13.27 -6.99
CA ASP A 47 -4.91 -12.45 -7.82
C ASP A 47 -4.22 -12.13 -9.16
N PRO A 48 -4.96 -12.18 -10.31
CA PRO A 48 -4.41 -11.82 -11.62
C PRO A 48 -3.86 -10.40 -11.73
N ASP A 49 -4.37 -9.48 -10.93
CA ASP A 49 -3.94 -8.08 -10.92
C ASP A 49 -2.77 -7.80 -9.98
N PHE A 50 -2.30 -8.81 -9.25
CA PHE A 50 -1.13 -8.71 -8.40
C PHE A 50 0.13 -8.30 -9.19
N VAL A 51 0.92 -7.39 -8.63
CA VAL A 51 2.16 -6.90 -9.24
C VAL A 51 3.37 -7.45 -8.46
N PRO A 52 3.92 -8.62 -8.86
CA PRO A 52 5.01 -9.25 -8.11
C PRO A 52 6.25 -8.39 -7.97
N GLU A 53 6.52 -7.50 -8.92
CA GLU A 53 7.65 -6.58 -8.90
C GLU A 53 7.52 -5.50 -7.82
N LEU A 54 6.29 -5.27 -7.33
CA LEU A 54 5.95 -4.31 -6.29
C LEU A 54 5.42 -4.98 -5.02
N ASP A 55 5.72 -6.25 -4.85
CA ASP A 55 5.55 -6.98 -3.59
C ASP A 55 6.89 -6.91 -2.85
N LEU A 56 7.02 -5.93 -1.96
CA LEU A 56 8.29 -5.51 -1.41
C LEU A 56 8.35 -5.71 0.10
N VAL A 57 9.45 -6.28 0.55
CA VAL A 57 9.80 -6.39 1.96
C VAL A 57 10.93 -5.41 2.29
N MET A 58 10.87 -4.87 3.50
CA MET A 58 11.94 -4.09 4.09
C MET A 58 12.57 -4.91 5.20
N GLU A 59 13.88 -5.04 5.16
CA GLU A 59 14.61 -5.74 6.22
C GLU A 59 15.73 -4.88 6.81
N ARG A 60 16.04 -5.16 8.06
CA ARG A 60 17.17 -4.60 8.79
C ARG A 60 17.90 -5.73 9.48
N ASP A 61 19.21 -5.83 9.23
CA ASP A 61 20.07 -6.86 9.83
C ASP A 61 19.51 -8.29 9.64
N GLY A 62 18.95 -8.57 8.46
CA GLY A 62 18.37 -9.87 8.12
C GLY A 62 16.98 -10.15 8.69
N GLN A 63 16.36 -9.19 9.37
CA GLN A 63 15.00 -9.32 9.91
C GLN A 63 13.99 -8.48 9.12
N LEU A 64 12.85 -9.06 8.78
CA LEU A 64 11.76 -8.33 8.13
C LEU A 64 11.15 -7.33 9.11
N ILE A 65 11.08 -6.08 8.68
CA ILE A 65 10.53 -4.97 9.47
C ILE A 65 9.41 -4.22 8.76
N GLY A 66 9.19 -4.48 7.48
CA GLY A 66 8.14 -3.83 6.71
C GLY A 66 7.75 -4.61 5.45
N HIS A 67 6.56 -4.31 4.94
CA HIS A 67 6.02 -4.91 3.73
C HIS A 67 5.01 -3.98 3.08
N VAL A 68 4.94 -4.01 1.75
CA VAL A 68 3.88 -3.40 0.94
C VAL A 68 3.68 -4.23 -0.32
N LEU A 69 2.45 -4.32 -0.80
CA LEU A 69 2.14 -4.92 -2.10
C LEU A 69 1.23 -4.03 -2.93
N TYR A 70 1.34 -4.18 -4.25
CA TYR A 70 0.59 -3.40 -5.23
C TYR A 70 -0.28 -4.31 -6.09
N MET A 71 -1.40 -3.73 -6.53
CA MET A 71 -2.37 -4.35 -7.44
C MET A 71 -2.61 -3.42 -8.62
N ARG A 72 -2.78 -3.96 -9.82
CA ARG A 72 -3.33 -3.20 -10.94
C ARG A 72 -4.79 -2.92 -10.70
N SER A 73 -5.22 -1.74 -11.09
CA SER A 73 -6.60 -1.31 -11.00
C SER A 73 -6.90 -0.31 -12.10
N ARG A 74 -8.07 0.32 -12.06
CA ARG A 74 -8.48 1.30 -13.05
C ARG A 74 -9.40 2.34 -12.47
N ILE A 75 -9.35 3.53 -13.06
CA ILE A 75 -10.36 4.56 -12.90
C ILE A 75 -11.27 4.46 -14.11
N VAL A 76 -12.57 4.37 -13.88
CA VAL A 76 -13.58 4.36 -14.94
C VAL A 76 -14.12 5.78 -15.07
N ALA A 77 -13.88 6.43 -16.21
CA ALA A 77 -14.40 7.76 -16.50
C ALA A 77 -15.91 7.70 -16.77
N ASP A 78 -16.59 8.82 -16.59
CA ASP A 78 -18.05 8.92 -16.80
C ASP A 78 -18.49 8.60 -18.25
N ASP A 79 -17.59 8.76 -19.21
CA ASP A 79 -17.80 8.39 -20.63
C ASP A 79 -17.47 6.91 -20.93
N GLY A 80 -17.12 6.11 -19.92
CA GLY A 80 -16.82 4.70 -20.04
C GLY A 80 -15.35 4.36 -20.34
N ARG A 81 -14.47 5.36 -20.54
CA ARG A 81 -13.03 5.09 -20.71
C ARG A 81 -12.44 4.51 -19.44
N GLU A 82 -11.55 3.55 -19.60
CA GLU A 82 -10.80 2.98 -18.49
C GLU A 82 -9.39 3.56 -18.47
N ILE A 83 -8.99 4.09 -17.32
CA ILE A 83 -7.67 4.68 -17.10
C ILE A 83 -6.90 3.75 -16.18
N PRO A 84 -5.88 3.03 -16.69
CA PRO A 84 -5.09 2.15 -15.86
C PRO A 84 -4.40 2.91 -14.73
N MET A 85 -4.46 2.35 -13.52
CA MET A 85 -3.74 2.84 -12.35
C MET A 85 -3.33 1.67 -11.48
N MET A 86 -2.67 1.93 -10.39
CA MET A 86 -2.37 0.94 -9.36
C MET A 86 -2.95 1.38 -8.02
N THR A 87 -3.27 0.40 -7.19
CA THR A 87 -3.54 0.57 -5.77
C THR A 87 -2.53 -0.24 -4.97
N PHE A 88 -2.35 0.07 -3.71
CA PHE A 88 -1.48 -0.70 -2.84
C PHE A 88 -2.10 -0.86 -1.45
N GLY A 89 -1.57 -1.80 -0.71
CA GLY A 89 -1.98 -2.08 0.65
C GLY A 89 -2.37 -3.56 0.84
N PRO A 90 -2.25 -4.00 2.08
CA PRO A 90 -1.77 -3.23 3.24
C PRO A 90 -0.28 -2.86 3.12
N ILE A 91 0.10 -1.75 3.76
CA ILE A 91 1.48 -1.40 4.04
C ILE A 91 1.72 -1.54 5.54
N SER A 92 2.77 -2.25 5.92
CA SER A 92 3.04 -2.62 7.31
C SER A 92 4.45 -2.28 7.73
N ILE A 93 4.59 -1.78 8.95
CA ILE A 93 5.88 -1.66 9.65
C ILE A 93 5.74 -2.37 11.00
N ARG A 94 6.76 -3.10 11.40
CA ARG A 94 6.78 -3.80 12.70
C ARG A 94 6.42 -2.82 13.82
N PRO A 95 5.49 -3.18 14.73
CA PRO A 95 4.90 -2.23 15.68
C PRO A 95 5.90 -1.42 16.51
N ASP A 96 6.98 -2.06 16.97
CA ASP A 96 8.03 -1.41 17.77
C ASP A 96 8.91 -0.43 16.96
N LEU A 97 8.77 -0.41 15.64
CA LEU A 97 9.54 0.46 14.74
C LEU A 97 8.65 1.49 14.02
N GLN A 98 7.38 1.56 14.36
CA GLN A 98 6.46 2.55 13.79
C GLN A 98 6.79 3.97 14.25
N ARG A 99 6.30 4.96 13.49
CA ARG A 99 6.47 6.41 13.76
C ARG A 99 7.94 6.87 13.79
N GLN A 100 8.79 6.19 13.02
CA GLN A 100 10.21 6.54 12.85
C GLN A 100 10.56 6.89 11.40
N GLY A 101 9.54 7.10 10.55
CA GLY A 101 9.73 7.43 9.14
C GLY A 101 9.97 6.23 8.22
N LEU A 102 9.94 5.00 8.74
CA LEU A 102 10.16 3.79 7.93
C LEU A 102 9.00 3.52 6.96
N GLY A 103 7.77 3.76 7.41
CA GLY A 103 6.59 3.60 6.54
C GLY A 103 6.63 4.55 5.35
N LYS A 104 6.97 5.82 5.58
CA LYS A 104 7.16 6.79 4.50
C LYS A 104 8.31 6.40 3.58
N TYR A 105 9.41 5.91 4.12
CA TYR A 105 10.56 5.47 3.32
C TYR A 105 10.20 4.30 2.40
N LEU A 106 9.50 3.29 2.93
CA LEU A 106 9.02 2.17 2.14
C LEU A 106 8.01 2.62 1.06
N LEU A 107 7.08 3.49 1.43
CA LEU A 107 6.07 4.04 0.52
C LEU A 107 6.74 4.81 -0.62
N ASP A 108 7.58 5.77 -0.31
CA ASP A 108 8.23 6.61 -1.33
C ASP A 108 9.09 5.76 -2.29
N TYR A 109 9.83 4.78 -1.78
CA TYR A 109 10.58 3.85 -2.59
C TYR A 109 9.67 3.04 -3.54
N SER A 110 8.59 2.48 -3.00
CA SER A 110 7.67 1.67 -3.80
C SER A 110 6.92 2.49 -4.85
N MET A 111 6.57 3.74 -4.55
CA MET A 111 5.94 4.66 -5.51
C MET A 111 6.86 5.00 -6.66
N GLU A 112 8.15 5.23 -6.41
CA GLU A 112 9.14 5.44 -7.45
C GLU A 112 9.23 4.22 -8.38
N ARG A 113 9.30 3.01 -7.81
CA ARG A 113 9.29 1.77 -8.60
C ARG A 113 7.99 1.58 -9.39
N ALA A 114 6.84 1.92 -8.81
CA ALA A 114 5.55 1.87 -9.50
C ALA A 114 5.54 2.81 -10.72
N GLY A 115 6.07 4.02 -10.59
CA GLY A 115 6.23 4.96 -11.69
C GLY A 115 7.12 4.40 -12.81
N GLU A 116 8.22 3.76 -12.48
CA GLU A 116 9.12 3.12 -13.44
C GLU A 116 8.44 1.97 -14.20
N LEU A 117 7.48 1.29 -13.57
CA LEU A 117 6.67 0.23 -14.19
C LEU A 117 5.47 0.78 -14.96
N GLY A 118 5.34 2.10 -15.09
CA GLY A 118 4.32 2.74 -15.89
C GLY A 118 3.01 3.06 -15.15
N ALA A 119 3.00 3.01 -13.82
CA ALA A 119 1.83 3.48 -13.06
C ALA A 119 1.62 4.98 -13.29
N GLY A 120 0.55 5.33 -13.99
CA GLY A 120 0.22 6.73 -14.27
C GLY A 120 -0.46 7.43 -13.09
N ALA A 121 -1.06 6.66 -12.19
CA ALA A 121 -1.69 7.15 -10.97
C ALA A 121 -1.74 6.05 -9.92
N LEU A 122 -1.85 6.46 -8.66
CA LEU A 122 -2.12 5.59 -7.51
C LEU A 122 -3.37 6.10 -6.81
N CYS A 123 -4.29 5.20 -6.50
CA CYS A 123 -5.46 5.50 -5.67
C CYS A 123 -5.52 4.50 -4.52
N ILE A 124 -5.79 5.00 -3.33
CA ILE A 124 -5.81 4.19 -2.11
C ILE A 124 -6.90 4.65 -1.15
N GLU A 125 -7.17 3.84 -0.16
CA GLU A 125 -7.90 4.24 1.04
C GLU A 125 -6.90 4.40 2.18
N GLY A 126 -6.95 5.52 2.88
CA GLY A 126 -6.06 5.72 4.01
C GLY A 126 -6.18 7.08 4.68
N ASN A 127 -5.29 7.32 5.62
CA ASN A 127 -5.24 8.56 6.38
C ASN A 127 -4.37 9.59 5.64
N ILE A 128 -4.98 10.72 5.27
CA ILE A 128 -4.28 11.82 4.57
C ILE A 128 -3.12 12.40 5.39
N ASP A 129 -3.19 12.36 6.72
CA ASP A 129 -2.10 12.86 7.57
C ASP A 129 -0.79 12.07 7.38
N PHE A 130 -0.90 10.79 7.03
CA PHE A 130 0.25 9.96 6.67
C PHE A 130 0.57 10.07 5.18
N TYR A 131 -0.40 9.76 4.32
CA TYR A 131 -0.16 9.67 2.88
C TYR A 131 0.05 11.03 2.22
N GLY A 132 -0.49 12.10 2.77
CA GLY A 132 -0.26 13.46 2.28
C GLY A 132 1.21 13.87 2.31
N LYS A 133 2.00 13.31 3.22
CA LYS A 133 3.46 13.54 3.30
C LYS A 133 4.22 12.94 2.11
N SER A 134 3.61 12.00 1.40
CA SER A 134 4.15 11.39 0.17
C SER A 134 3.47 11.93 -1.10
N GLY A 135 2.68 13.00 -0.97
CA GLY A 135 2.08 13.71 -2.10
C GLY A 135 0.65 13.34 -2.44
N PHE A 136 0.01 12.45 -1.67
CA PHE A 136 -1.41 12.13 -1.88
C PHE A 136 -2.29 13.31 -1.51
N VAL A 137 -3.40 13.43 -2.24
CA VAL A 137 -4.48 14.38 -1.97
C VAL A 137 -5.80 13.63 -1.92
N VAL A 138 -6.82 14.23 -1.31
CA VAL A 138 -8.16 13.64 -1.30
C VAL A 138 -8.65 13.52 -2.75
N ALA A 139 -9.01 12.31 -3.18
CA ALA A 139 -9.34 12.00 -4.57
C ALA A 139 -10.54 12.79 -5.10
N GLY A 140 -11.50 13.11 -4.23
CA GLY A 140 -12.64 13.95 -4.57
C GLY A 140 -12.25 15.34 -5.09
N THR A 141 -11.10 15.88 -4.66
CA THR A 141 -10.57 17.16 -5.18
C THR A 141 -10.11 17.08 -6.64
N LYS A 142 -9.94 15.86 -7.15
CA LYS A 142 -9.58 15.55 -8.54
C LYS A 142 -10.74 14.95 -9.32
N GLY A 143 -11.96 14.98 -8.77
CA GLY A 143 -13.13 14.38 -9.40
C GLY A 143 -13.14 12.86 -9.41
N ILE A 144 -12.37 12.21 -8.55
CA ILE A 144 -12.29 10.75 -8.44
C ILE A 144 -13.06 10.32 -7.19
N ARG A 145 -13.93 9.33 -7.34
CA ARG A 145 -14.79 8.82 -6.28
C ARG A 145 -14.89 7.30 -6.33
N TYR A 146 -15.42 6.71 -5.28
CA TYR A 146 -15.79 5.30 -5.31
C TYR A 146 -16.87 5.03 -6.34
N HIS A 147 -16.83 3.82 -6.88
CA HIS A 147 -17.91 3.30 -7.71
C HIS A 147 -19.24 3.35 -6.93
N GLY A 148 -20.23 4.00 -7.50
CA GLY A 148 -21.55 4.15 -6.89
C GLY A 148 -21.69 5.29 -5.87
N ALA A 149 -20.62 6.01 -5.52
CA ALA A 149 -20.73 7.24 -4.74
C ALA A 149 -21.34 8.38 -5.58
N SER A 150 -22.03 9.30 -4.92
CA SER A 150 -22.56 10.48 -5.61
C SER A 150 -21.41 11.43 -6.01
N GLU A 151 -21.60 12.20 -7.08
CA GLU A 151 -20.62 13.18 -7.55
C GLU A 151 -20.32 14.27 -6.52
N GLN A 152 -21.23 14.49 -5.58
CA GLN A 152 -21.10 15.51 -4.54
C GLN A 152 -20.47 14.99 -3.26
N GLU A 153 -20.32 13.66 -3.15
CA GLU A 153 -19.76 13.03 -1.96
C GLU A 153 -18.24 13.02 -2.04
N ILE A 154 -17.61 13.78 -1.16
CA ILE A 154 -16.16 13.74 -0.97
C ILE A 154 -15.86 12.86 0.24
N VAL A 155 -15.24 11.72 -0.02
CA VAL A 155 -14.85 10.77 1.02
C VAL A 155 -13.41 11.05 1.41
N PRO A 156 -13.15 11.56 2.63
CA PRO A 156 -11.83 12.10 2.97
C PRO A 156 -10.70 11.07 3.07
N TYR A 157 -11.03 9.77 3.14
CA TYR A 157 -10.03 8.70 3.17
C TYR A 157 -9.81 8.02 1.81
N VAL A 158 -10.45 8.50 0.75
CA VAL A 158 -10.15 8.08 -0.64
C VAL A 158 -9.12 9.06 -1.20
N LEU A 159 -7.95 8.55 -1.55
CA LEU A 159 -6.77 9.34 -1.91
C LEU A 159 -6.25 8.96 -3.30
#